data_41d548537f41c6083e62660d1248e185
#
_entry.id   41d548537f41c6083e62660d1248e185
#
_cell.length_a   1.000
_cell.length_b   1.000
_cell.length_c   1.000
_cell.angle_alpha   90.00
_cell.angle_beta   90.00
_cell.angle_gamma   90.00
#
_symmetry.space_group_name_H-M   'P 1'
#
loop_
_entity.id
_entity.type
_entity.pdbx_description
1 polymer ?
#
loop_
_entity_poly.entity_id
_entity_poly.type
_entity_poly.pdbx_seq_one_letter_code
_entity_poly.pdbx_strand_id
1 'polypeptide(L)'
;MILADVLADYEKQLEAVGEEPEALSFVYRGLKQWDLTHFVLQLRQEVSEEDAELLAHVFSQLKNHKPAQYILGYEVFHGLRFQVDERVLIPRPETEELVDLILAENPSTDFKVLDIGTGSGAISVSLKKSRLLWQVTASDLSVDALELAKENAKLNQVDISFVQSDVFENISGSFDIIVSNPPYISENDKDEVGVNVLASEPKMALFADEEGLAIYRQIIEEADKYLTPSGKLYFEIGYKQGQDLKGLLSLHFPDKRVRVLKDQFGQDRMVVMDDEK
;
A
#
# COMPACT_ATOMS: atom_id res chain seq x y z
N MET A 1 -4.79 34.25 18.77
CA MET A 1 -3.89 33.12 19.15
C MET A 1 -3.03 32.80 17.95
N ILE A 2 -1.73 32.60 18.13
CA ILE A 2 -0.86 32.23 17.00
C ILE A 2 -1.02 30.75 16.62
N LEU A 3 -0.68 30.41 15.38
CA LEU A 3 -0.87 29.05 14.83
C LEU A 3 -0.15 27.98 15.69
N ALA A 4 1.07 28.27 16.16
CA ALA A 4 1.81 27.35 17.01
C ALA A 4 1.07 26.96 18.31
N ASP A 5 0.39 27.93 18.96
CA ASP A 5 -0.35 27.67 20.19
C ASP A 5 -1.59 26.81 19.94
N VAL A 6 -2.30 27.07 18.83
CA VAL A 6 -3.50 26.29 18.43
C VAL A 6 -3.13 24.86 18.10
N LEU A 7 -2.05 24.66 17.32
CA LEU A 7 -1.55 23.32 16.99
C LEU A 7 -1.16 22.55 18.26
N ALA A 8 -0.34 23.16 19.12
CA ALA A 8 0.12 22.52 20.35
C ALA A 8 -1.02 22.08 21.27
N ASP A 9 -2.12 22.86 21.37
CA ASP A 9 -3.28 22.47 22.17
C ASP A 9 -4.02 21.27 21.56
N TYR A 10 -4.23 21.25 20.25
CA TYR A 10 -4.88 20.13 19.56
C TYR A 10 -4.00 18.87 19.53
N GLU A 11 -2.70 19.00 19.27
CA GLU A 11 -1.75 17.90 19.25
C GLU A 11 -1.70 17.16 20.60
N LYS A 12 -1.70 17.91 21.70
CA LYS A 12 -1.81 17.33 23.05
C LYS A 12 -3.11 16.57 23.28
N GLN A 13 -4.22 17.03 22.69
CA GLN A 13 -5.50 16.35 22.79
C GLN A 13 -5.55 15.08 21.91
N LEU A 14 -4.87 15.06 20.75
CA LEU A 14 -4.74 13.88 19.90
C LEU A 14 -3.90 12.80 20.58
N GLU A 15 -2.77 13.17 21.16
CA GLU A 15 -1.92 12.26 21.95
C GLU A 15 -2.72 11.59 23.09
N ALA A 16 -3.60 12.33 23.75
CA ALA A 16 -4.43 11.82 24.84
C ALA A 16 -5.45 10.75 24.41
N VAL A 17 -5.77 10.65 23.11
CA VAL A 17 -6.65 9.63 22.52
C VAL A 17 -5.90 8.57 21.72
N GLY A 18 -4.56 8.59 21.75
CA GLY A 18 -3.70 7.60 21.10
C GLY A 18 -3.44 7.86 19.62
N GLU A 19 -3.72 9.10 19.14
CA GLU A 19 -3.39 9.52 17.78
C GLU A 19 -2.00 10.19 17.73
N GLU A 20 -1.40 10.16 16.54
CA GLU A 20 -0.13 10.85 16.27
C GLU A 20 -0.33 12.36 16.34
N PRO A 21 0.34 13.09 17.26
CA PRO A 21 0.17 14.53 17.41
C PRO A 21 0.42 15.30 16.12
N GLU A 22 1.46 14.92 15.38
CA GLU A 22 1.91 15.58 14.15
C GLU A 22 0.93 15.41 12.97
N ALA A 23 -0.03 14.50 13.06
CA ALA A 23 -1.04 14.28 12.02
C ALA A 23 -1.83 15.55 11.70
N LEU A 24 -2.15 16.38 12.72
CA LEU A 24 -2.86 17.64 12.53
C LEU A 24 -2.06 18.62 11.66
N SER A 25 -0.81 18.87 12.04
CA SER A 25 0.06 19.79 11.31
C SER A 25 0.37 19.27 9.90
N PHE A 26 0.51 17.96 9.75
CA PHE A 26 0.70 17.31 8.46
C PHE A 26 -0.51 17.54 7.53
N VAL A 27 -1.73 17.24 7.99
CA VAL A 27 -2.97 17.42 7.20
C VAL A 27 -3.20 18.89 6.89
N TYR A 28 -3.11 19.78 7.90
CA TYR A 28 -3.34 21.20 7.71
C TYR A 28 -2.40 21.79 6.65
N ARG A 29 -1.09 21.46 6.76
CA ARG A 29 -0.10 21.87 5.76
C ARG A 29 -0.41 21.35 4.37
N GLY A 30 -0.82 20.09 4.25
CA GLY A 30 -1.19 19.48 2.98
C GLY A 30 -2.41 20.14 2.32
N LEU A 31 -3.46 20.44 3.09
CA LEU A 31 -4.66 21.13 2.61
C LEU A 31 -4.36 22.56 2.16
N LYS A 32 -3.48 23.25 2.88
CA LYS A 32 -3.00 24.60 2.52
C LYS A 32 -2.00 24.59 1.37
N GLN A 33 -1.52 23.43 0.94
CA GLN A 33 -0.44 23.25 -0.06
C GLN A 33 0.84 24.01 0.30
N TRP A 34 1.18 24.04 1.59
CA TRP A 34 2.37 24.70 2.08
C TRP A 34 3.55 23.72 2.13
N ASP A 35 4.71 24.14 1.64
CA ASP A 35 5.96 23.48 1.95
C ASP A 35 6.35 23.70 3.43
N LEU A 36 7.35 22.98 3.89
CA LEU A 36 7.81 23.07 5.28
C LEU A 36 8.28 24.47 5.65
N THR A 37 8.97 25.16 4.73
CA THR A 37 9.48 26.52 4.96
C THR A 37 8.33 27.50 5.17
N HIS A 38 7.34 27.47 4.28
CA HIS A 38 6.16 28.32 4.41
C HIS A 38 5.41 28.03 5.71
N PHE A 39 5.18 26.77 6.03
CA PHE A 39 4.52 26.36 7.28
C PHE A 39 5.23 26.92 8.52
N VAL A 40 6.58 26.79 8.61
CA VAL A 40 7.36 27.32 9.74
C VAL A 40 7.22 28.82 9.87
N LEU A 41 7.16 29.57 8.77
CA LEU A 41 6.96 31.02 8.81
C LEU A 41 5.56 31.40 9.31
N GLN A 42 4.56 30.56 9.06
CA GLN A 42 3.16 30.80 9.49
C GLN A 42 2.95 30.50 11.00
N LEU A 43 3.79 29.69 11.64
CA LEU A 43 3.63 29.31 13.06
C LEU A 43 3.50 30.50 14.00
N ARG A 44 4.10 31.64 13.67
CA ARG A 44 4.07 32.86 14.49
C ARG A 44 2.96 33.83 14.10
N GLN A 45 2.18 33.52 13.08
CA GLN A 45 1.07 34.37 12.64
C GLN A 45 -0.20 34.08 13.44
N GLU A 46 -1.06 35.07 13.56
CA GLU A 46 -2.40 34.88 14.11
C GLU A 46 -3.23 34.02 13.19
N VAL A 47 -3.98 33.07 13.75
CA VAL A 47 -4.87 32.19 13.01
C VAL A 47 -6.10 32.98 12.58
N SER A 48 -6.43 32.94 11.26
CA SER A 48 -7.66 33.49 10.74
C SER A 48 -8.88 32.67 11.22
N GLU A 49 -10.07 33.23 11.11
CA GLU A 49 -11.32 32.52 11.44
C GLU A 49 -11.48 31.27 10.54
N GLU A 50 -11.22 31.40 9.24
CA GLU A 50 -11.26 30.31 8.28
C GLU A 50 -10.25 29.18 8.64
N ASP A 51 -9.03 29.54 9.02
CA ASP A 51 -8.02 28.56 9.42
C ASP A 51 -8.37 27.90 10.76
N ALA A 52 -8.98 28.62 11.68
CA ALA A 52 -9.46 28.06 12.95
C ALA A 52 -10.56 27.02 12.73
N GLU A 53 -11.51 27.30 11.83
CA GLU A 53 -12.57 26.36 11.44
C GLU A 53 -11.97 25.12 10.75
N LEU A 54 -11.02 25.32 9.82
CA LEU A 54 -10.33 24.20 9.13
C LEU A 54 -9.58 23.31 10.12
N LEU A 55 -8.81 23.91 11.04
CA LEU A 55 -8.08 23.18 12.08
C LEU A 55 -9.02 22.38 12.99
N ALA A 56 -10.13 22.99 13.43
CA ALA A 56 -11.13 22.32 14.25
C ALA A 56 -11.79 21.15 13.51
N HIS A 57 -12.06 21.31 12.22
CA HIS A 57 -12.63 20.25 11.38
C HIS A 57 -11.66 19.07 11.22
N VAL A 58 -10.39 19.34 10.88
CA VAL A 58 -9.35 18.32 10.75
C VAL A 58 -9.13 17.60 12.09
N PHE A 59 -9.00 18.36 13.18
CA PHE A 59 -8.86 17.80 14.51
C PHE A 59 -10.01 16.85 14.86
N SER A 60 -11.26 17.24 14.58
CA SER A 60 -12.43 16.40 14.83
C SER A 60 -12.37 15.08 14.08
N GLN A 61 -11.90 15.06 12.83
CA GLN A 61 -11.76 13.83 12.04
C GLN A 61 -10.64 12.93 12.60
N LEU A 62 -9.47 13.51 12.88
CA LEU A 62 -8.33 12.78 13.47
C LEU A 62 -8.70 12.18 14.83
N LYS A 63 -9.37 12.95 15.70
CA LYS A 63 -9.85 12.48 17.00
C LYS A 63 -10.84 11.30 16.89
N ASN A 64 -11.54 11.18 15.77
CA ASN A 64 -12.40 10.03 15.46
C ASN A 64 -11.65 8.93 14.69
N HIS A 65 -10.32 8.90 14.78
CA HIS A 65 -9.45 7.89 14.18
C HIS A 65 -9.50 7.82 12.64
N LYS A 66 -9.90 8.92 11.95
CA LYS A 66 -9.80 8.97 10.49
C LYS A 66 -8.33 9.21 10.09
N PRO A 67 -7.71 8.35 9.25
CA PRO A 67 -6.33 8.50 8.84
C PRO A 67 -6.08 9.85 8.15
N ALA A 68 -4.91 10.43 8.42
CA ALA A 68 -4.49 11.71 7.85
C ALA A 68 -4.58 11.72 6.31
N GLN A 69 -4.20 10.63 5.67
CA GLN A 69 -4.23 10.46 4.22
C GLN A 69 -5.65 10.47 3.65
N TYR A 70 -6.62 9.89 4.36
CA TYR A 70 -8.02 9.94 3.93
C TYR A 70 -8.63 11.33 4.09
N ILE A 71 -8.15 12.12 5.07
CA ILE A 71 -8.56 13.53 5.22
C ILE A 71 -7.96 14.38 4.09
N LEU A 72 -6.71 14.11 3.70
CA LEU A 72 -6.04 14.75 2.57
C LEU A 72 -6.60 14.29 1.23
N GLY A 73 -7.17 13.07 1.15
CA GLY A 73 -7.60 12.42 -0.07
C GLY A 73 -6.47 11.87 -0.94
N TYR A 74 -5.24 11.84 -0.44
CA TYR A 74 -4.09 11.27 -1.17
C TYR A 74 -2.97 10.81 -0.27
N GLU A 75 -2.13 9.92 -0.84
CA GLU A 75 -0.81 9.54 -0.34
C GLU A 75 0.24 9.70 -1.45
N VAL A 76 1.49 9.92 -1.07
CA VAL A 76 2.63 9.91 -1.98
C VAL A 76 3.37 8.59 -1.83
N PHE A 77 3.43 7.82 -2.90
CA PHE A 77 4.08 6.50 -2.92
C PHE A 77 5.00 6.42 -4.14
N HIS A 78 6.23 6.00 -3.94
CA HIS A 78 7.26 5.88 -4.99
C HIS A 78 7.40 7.16 -5.85
N GLY A 79 7.31 8.32 -5.20
CA GLY A 79 7.37 9.64 -5.85
C GLY A 79 6.14 10.02 -6.68
N LEU A 80 5.08 9.21 -6.67
CA LEU A 80 3.83 9.44 -7.37
C LEU A 80 2.71 9.76 -6.38
N ARG A 81 1.72 10.55 -6.82
CA ARG A 81 0.54 10.84 -6.02
C ARG A 81 -0.57 9.84 -6.32
N PHE A 82 -1.13 9.26 -5.26
CA PHE A 82 -2.27 8.35 -5.32
C PHE A 82 -3.44 8.94 -4.55
N GLN A 83 -4.61 8.97 -5.14
CA GLN A 83 -5.84 9.21 -4.42
C GLN A 83 -6.13 8.02 -3.50
N VAL A 84 -6.55 8.29 -2.27
CA VAL A 84 -6.90 7.26 -1.28
C VAL A 84 -8.14 7.69 -0.50
N ASP A 85 -9.00 6.72 -0.22
CA ASP A 85 -10.16 6.83 0.65
C ASP A 85 -10.50 5.44 1.24
N GLU A 86 -11.62 5.32 1.92
CA GLU A 86 -12.04 4.11 2.63
C GLU A 86 -12.20 2.85 1.75
N ARG A 87 -12.07 2.98 0.41
CA ARG A 87 -12.14 1.85 -0.54
C ARG A 87 -10.87 1.01 -0.57
N VAL A 88 -9.73 1.55 -0.13
CA VAL A 88 -8.41 0.90 -0.31
C VAL A 88 -7.53 1.05 0.91
N LEU A 89 -6.58 0.13 1.07
CA LEU A 89 -5.45 0.28 1.98
C LEU A 89 -4.61 1.50 1.57
N ILE A 90 -4.21 2.32 2.53
CA ILE A 90 -3.24 3.40 2.30
C ILE A 90 -1.90 2.77 1.93
N PRO A 91 -1.27 3.14 0.79
CA PRO A 91 0.04 2.63 0.41
C PRO A 91 1.08 2.85 1.53
N ARG A 92 1.87 1.82 1.82
CA ARG A 92 2.87 1.84 2.89
C ARG A 92 4.29 2.03 2.34
N PRO A 93 5.19 2.71 3.06
CA PRO A 93 6.58 2.88 2.63
C PRO A 93 7.32 1.56 2.40
N GLU A 94 7.03 0.51 3.18
CA GLU A 94 7.62 -0.82 3.03
C GLU A 94 7.29 -1.44 1.67
N THR A 95 6.12 -1.13 1.12
CA THR A 95 5.71 -1.60 -0.23
C THR A 95 6.53 -0.94 -1.34
N GLU A 96 7.11 0.25 -1.11
CA GLU A 96 8.05 0.86 -2.07
C GLU A 96 9.30 -0.01 -2.27
N GLU A 97 9.78 -0.65 -1.19
CA GLU A 97 10.93 -1.55 -1.27
C GLU A 97 10.65 -2.77 -2.15
N LEU A 98 9.41 -3.28 -2.14
CA LEU A 98 9.00 -4.36 -3.06
C LEU A 98 9.02 -3.88 -4.52
N VAL A 99 8.54 -2.67 -4.80
CA VAL A 99 8.59 -2.07 -6.15
C VAL A 99 10.03 -1.90 -6.60
N ASP A 100 10.90 -1.34 -5.76
CA ASP A 100 12.32 -1.15 -6.05
C ASP A 100 13.04 -2.46 -6.33
N LEU A 101 12.76 -3.50 -5.53
CA LEU A 101 13.31 -4.85 -5.72
C LEU A 101 12.91 -5.42 -7.09
N ILE A 102 11.63 -5.35 -7.44
CA ILE A 102 11.13 -5.83 -8.75
C ILE A 102 11.83 -5.09 -9.90
N LEU A 103 11.96 -3.77 -9.80
CA LEU A 103 12.60 -2.94 -10.83
C LEU A 103 14.09 -3.24 -10.97
N ALA A 104 14.79 -3.47 -9.86
CA ALA A 104 16.21 -3.76 -9.84
C ALA A 104 16.54 -5.15 -10.40
N GLU A 105 15.71 -6.15 -10.09
CA GLU A 105 15.94 -7.54 -10.51
C GLU A 105 15.42 -7.85 -11.93
N ASN A 106 14.66 -6.92 -12.53
CA ASN A 106 14.04 -7.12 -13.83
C ASN A 106 14.34 -5.95 -14.78
N PRO A 107 15.58 -5.87 -15.30
CA PRO A 107 16.00 -4.75 -16.15
C PRO A 107 15.45 -4.83 -17.59
N SER A 108 14.85 -5.94 -18.01
CA SER A 108 14.33 -6.12 -19.35
C SER A 108 13.17 -5.16 -19.66
N THR A 109 12.96 -4.90 -20.93
CA THR A 109 12.05 -3.87 -21.41
C THR A 109 10.64 -4.35 -21.70
N ASP A 110 10.37 -5.66 -21.70
CA ASP A 110 9.12 -6.22 -22.21
C ASP A 110 8.61 -7.36 -21.34
N PHE A 111 8.19 -7.02 -20.12
CA PHE A 111 7.58 -7.97 -19.20
C PHE A 111 6.06 -7.84 -19.14
N LYS A 112 5.39 -8.98 -18.99
CA LYS A 112 3.98 -9.07 -18.59
C LYS A 112 3.92 -9.24 -17.08
N VAL A 113 3.27 -8.30 -16.42
CA VAL A 113 3.17 -8.24 -14.97
C VAL A 113 1.71 -8.36 -14.56
N LEU A 114 1.44 -9.18 -13.55
CA LEU A 114 0.15 -9.26 -12.86
C LEU A 114 0.33 -8.78 -11.41
N ASP A 115 -0.46 -7.80 -11.02
CA ASP A 115 -0.59 -7.31 -9.64
C ASP A 115 -1.93 -7.81 -9.08
N ILE A 116 -1.89 -8.73 -8.10
CA ILE A 116 -3.07 -9.33 -7.48
C ILE A 116 -3.37 -8.62 -6.16
N GLY A 117 -4.62 -8.15 -6.01
CA GLY A 117 -5.03 -7.33 -4.87
C GLY A 117 -4.44 -5.91 -4.97
N THR A 118 -4.63 -5.28 -6.12
CA THR A 118 -3.94 -4.02 -6.46
C THR A 118 -4.31 -2.83 -5.56
N GLY A 119 -5.48 -2.88 -4.88
CA GLY A 119 -5.95 -1.82 -4.00
C GLY A 119 -6.02 -0.47 -4.71
N SER A 120 -5.24 0.49 -4.24
CA SER A 120 -5.12 1.83 -4.87
C SER A 120 -4.40 1.84 -6.23
N GLY A 121 -3.83 0.71 -6.65
CA GLY A 121 -2.96 0.63 -7.81
C GLY A 121 -1.50 1.01 -7.52
N ALA A 122 -1.10 1.14 -6.26
CA ALA A 122 0.22 1.64 -5.88
C ALA A 122 1.37 0.87 -6.54
N ILE A 123 1.35 -0.46 -6.49
CA ILE A 123 2.38 -1.32 -7.11
C ILE A 123 2.28 -1.24 -8.64
N SER A 124 1.13 -1.56 -9.20
CA SER A 124 0.92 -1.65 -10.65
C SER A 124 1.21 -0.34 -11.39
N VAL A 125 0.76 0.80 -10.85
CA VAL A 125 1.00 2.13 -11.42
C VAL A 125 2.47 2.51 -11.33
N SER A 126 3.14 2.25 -10.20
CA SER A 126 4.56 2.57 -10.00
C SER A 126 5.46 1.73 -10.93
N LEU A 127 5.18 0.43 -11.07
CA LEU A 127 5.88 -0.44 -12.01
C LEU A 127 5.69 0.05 -13.45
N LYS A 128 4.45 0.33 -13.85
CA LYS A 128 4.15 0.81 -15.20
C LYS A 128 4.78 2.17 -15.48
N LYS A 129 4.79 3.08 -14.52
CA LYS A 129 5.41 4.40 -14.66
C LYS A 129 6.93 4.30 -14.84
N SER A 130 7.56 3.38 -14.12
CA SER A 130 9.02 3.17 -14.18
C SER A 130 9.43 2.37 -15.43
N ARG A 131 8.53 1.56 -15.99
CA ARG A 131 8.78 0.66 -17.13
C ARG A 131 7.62 0.77 -18.14
N LEU A 132 7.60 1.81 -18.94
CA LEU A 132 6.50 2.14 -19.84
C LEU A 132 6.17 1.03 -20.87
N LEU A 133 7.14 0.19 -21.22
CA LEU A 133 6.95 -0.91 -22.15
C LEU A 133 6.39 -2.19 -21.50
N TRP A 134 6.40 -2.30 -20.18
CA TRP A 134 5.79 -3.44 -19.51
C TRP A 134 4.28 -3.48 -19.73
N GLN A 135 3.74 -4.66 -19.93
CA GLN A 135 2.30 -4.90 -20.01
C GLN A 135 1.81 -5.26 -18.60
N VAL A 136 1.18 -4.31 -17.95
CA VAL A 136 0.73 -4.48 -16.55
C VAL A 136 -0.77 -4.75 -16.54
N THR A 137 -1.15 -5.84 -15.89
CA THR A 137 -2.51 -6.18 -15.50
C THR A 137 -2.62 -6.04 -13.98
N ALA A 138 -3.63 -5.34 -13.52
CA ALA A 138 -3.95 -5.16 -12.10
C ALA A 138 -5.31 -5.80 -11.81
N SER A 139 -5.39 -6.64 -10.81
CA SER A 139 -6.63 -7.29 -10.39
C SER A 139 -6.95 -7.00 -8.94
N ASP A 140 -8.24 -6.98 -8.64
CA ASP A 140 -8.75 -6.88 -7.28
C ASP A 140 -10.12 -7.54 -7.20
N LEU A 141 -10.48 -8.05 -6.03
CA LEU A 141 -11.82 -8.56 -5.75
C LEU A 141 -12.83 -7.41 -5.66
N SER A 142 -12.41 -6.26 -5.11
CA SER A 142 -13.23 -5.07 -4.91
C SER A 142 -13.34 -4.24 -6.19
N VAL A 143 -14.56 -4.06 -6.68
CA VAL A 143 -14.85 -3.15 -7.80
C VAL A 143 -14.52 -1.70 -7.43
N ASP A 144 -14.81 -1.30 -6.20
CA ASP A 144 -14.56 0.06 -5.71
C ASP A 144 -13.06 0.37 -5.66
N ALA A 145 -12.23 -0.60 -5.25
CA ALA A 145 -10.78 -0.48 -5.30
C ALA A 145 -10.28 -0.32 -6.75
N LEU A 146 -10.81 -1.14 -7.69
CA LEU A 146 -10.45 -1.04 -9.10
C LEU A 146 -10.85 0.30 -9.73
N GLU A 147 -11.97 0.89 -9.32
CA GLU A 147 -12.35 2.23 -9.79
C GLU A 147 -11.32 3.26 -9.35
N LEU A 148 -10.92 3.25 -8.07
CA LEU A 148 -9.89 4.14 -7.56
C LEU A 148 -8.52 3.89 -8.22
N ALA A 149 -8.14 2.63 -8.43
CA ALA A 149 -6.90 2.29 -9.14
C ALA A 149 -6.87 2.82 -10.58
N LYS A 150 -8.00 2.78 -11.29
CA LYS A 150 -8.15 3.39 -12.63
C LYS A 150 -7.99 4.91 -12.60
N GLU A 151 -8.57 5.57 -11.58
CA GLU A 151 -8.39 7.02 -11.37
C GLU A 151 -6.92 7.35 -11.13
N ASN A 152 -6.22 6.56 -10.32
CA ASN A 152 -4.80 6.71 -10.03
C ASN A 152 -3.90 6.45 -11.25
N ALA A 153 -4.21 5.45 -12.07
CA ALA A 153 -3.51 5.21 -13.33
C ALA A 153 -3.66 6.40 -14.29
N LYS A 154 -4.87 6.95 -14.40
CA LYS A 154 -5.15 8.15 -15.20
C LYS A 154 -4.40 9.38 -14.65
N LEU A 155 -4.43 9.59 -13.33
CA LEU A 155 -3.71 10.68 -12.65
C LEU A 155 -2.22 10.64 -12.98
N ASN A 156 -1.63 9.45 -12.97
CA ASN A 156 -0.20 9.22 -13.22
C ASN A 156 0.14 8.98 -14.70
N GLN A 157 -0.88 9.07 -15.60
CA GLN A 157 -0.71 8.97 -17.06
C GLN A 157 -0.06 7.65 -17.50
N VAL A 158 -0.56 6.54 -16.97
CA VAL A 158 -0.15 5.18 -17.35
C VAL A 158 -1.34 4.36 -17.82
N ASP A 159 -1.09 3.43 -18.73
CA ASP A 159 -2.10 2.51 -19.28
C ASP A 159 -1.93 1.12 -18.66
N ILE A 160 -2.95 0.66 -17.94
CA ILE A 160 -2.97 -0.60 -17.18
C ILE A 160 -4.28 -1.33 -17.50
N SER A 161 -4.22 -2.64 -17.68
CA SER A 161 -5.40 -3.50 -17.80
C SER A 161 -5.95 -3.82 -16.41
N PHE A 162 -7.21 -3.49 -16.16
CA PHE A 162 -7.85 -3.75 -14.85
C PHE A 162 -8.89 -4.88 -14.98
N VAL A 163 -8.82 -5.85 -14.07
CA VAL A 163 -9.68 -7.04 -14.06
C VAL A 163 -10.24 -7.26 -12.67
N GLN A 164 -11.56 -7.34 -12.53
CA GLN A 164 -12.17 -7.82 -11.28
C GLN A 164 -11.98 -9.34 -11.21
N SER A 165 -11.31 -9.82 -10.17
CA SER A 165 -11.01 -11.24 -10.00
C SER A 165 -10.82 -11.59 -8.53
N ASP A 166 -11.36 -12.73 -8.12
CA ASP A 166 -10.90 -13.42 -6.92
C ASP A 166 -9.66 -14.21 -7.32
N VAL A 167 -8.50 -13.72 -6.88
CA VAL A 167 -7.17 -14.20 -7.28
C VAL A 167 -7.10 -14.39 -8.79
N PHE A 168 -7.19 -15.62 -9.32
CA PHE A 168 -7.06 -15.94 -10.74
C PHE A 168 -8.38 -16.21 -11.49
N GLU A 169 -9.53 -16.13 -10.81
CA GLU A 169 -10.82 -16.57 -11.37
C GLU A 169 -11.10 -16.00 -12.79
N ASN A 170 -10.80 -14.72 -12.99
CA ASN A 170 -11.04 -14.03 -14.26
C ASN A 170 -9.73 -13.63 -14.97
N ILE A 171 -8.60 -14.16 -14.54
CA ILE A 171 -7.29 -13.89 -15.15
C ILE A 171 -7.05 -14.85 -16.31
N SER A 172 -6.47 -14.32 -17.37
CA SER A 172 -6.09 -15.12 -18.55
C SER A 172 -4.69 -14.73 -19.05
N GLY A 173 -4.04 -15.69 -19.70
CA GLY A 173 -2.69 -15.52 -20.23
C GLY A 173 -1.62 -15.96 -19.26
N SER A 174 -0.36 -15.62 -19.56
CA SER A 174 0.79 -15.93 -18.71
C SER A 174 1.64 -14.68 -18.49
N PHE A 175 2.30 -14.63 -17.33
CA PHE A 175 3.02 -13.48 -16.82
C PHE A 175 4.46 -13.84 -16.50
N ASP A 176 5.34 -12.89 -16.72
CA ASP A 176 6.75 -13.00 -16.34
C ASP A 176 6.97 -12.65 -14.88
N ILE A 177 6.07 -11.82 -14.34
CA ILE A 177 6.07 -11.39 -12.94
C ILE A 177 4.64 -11.44 -12.42
N ILE A 178 4.42 -12.12 -11.31
CA ILE A 178 3.22 -11.98 -10.50
C ILE A 178 3.66 -11.36 -9.18
N VAL A 179 3.00 -10.27 -8.80
CA VAL A 179 3.24 -9.58 -7.53
C VAL A 179 1.95 -9.46 -6.75
N SER A 180 2.04 -9.54 -5.43
CA SER A 180 0.90 -9.28 -4.55
C SER A 180 1.36 -8.77 -3.19
N ASN A 181 0.62 -7.80 -2.66
CA ASN A 181 0.59 -7.45 -1.25
C ASN A 181 -0.83 -7.77 -0.73
N PRO A 182 -1.15 -9.06 -0.51
CA PRO A 182 -2.49 -9.45 -0.10
C PRO A 182 -2.71 -9.17 1.39
N PRO A 183 -3.96 -9.20 1.89
CA PRO A 183 -4.21 -9.17 3.32
C PRO A 183 -3.49 -10.32 4.00
N TYR A 184 -2.75 -10.00 5.07
CA TYR A 184 -1.88 -10.98 5.75
C TYR A 184 -2.00 -10.96 7.27
N ILE A 185 -2.87 -10.14 7.83
CA ILE A 185 -3.04 -10.05 9.29
C ILE A 185 -3.98 -11.17 9.74
N SER A 186 -3.53 -11.96 10.72
CA SER A 186 -4.40 -12.89 11.42
C SER A 186 -5.38 -12.14 12.32
N GLU A 187 -6.61 -12.62 12.43
CA GLU A 187 -7.54 -12.09 13.45
C GLU A 187 -6.96 -12.19 14.87
N ASN A 188 -6.05 -13.12 15.12
CA ASN A 188 -5.35 -13.26 16.40
C ASN A 188 -4.33 -12.14 16.68
N ASP A 189 -3.81 -11.48 15.62
CA ASP A 189 -2.85 -10.38 15.71
C ASP A 189 -3.52 -8.99 15.63
N LYS A 190 -4.85 -8.92 15.73
CA LYS A 190 -5.61 -7.68 15.63
C LYS A 190 -5.17 -6.59 16.61
N ASP A 191 -4.73 -6.98 17.80
CA ASP A 191 -4.27 -6.05 18.83
C ASP A 191 -2.92 -5.38 18.48
N GLU A 192 -2.20 -5.88 17.48
CA GLU A 192 -0.97 -5.26 16.96
C GLU A 192 -1.27 -4.17 15.91
N VAL A 193 -2.51 -4.03 15.46
CA VAL A 193 -2.92 -3.08 14.42
C VAL A 193 -3.35 -1.75 15.05
N GLY A 194 -2.88 -0.66 14.49
CA GLY A 194 -3.22 0.69 14.98
C GLY A 194 -4.73 0.96 14.96
N VAL A 195 -5.21 1.72 15.93
CA VAL A 195 -6.65 2.02 16.11
C VAL A 195 -7.24 2.72 14.89
N ASN A 196 -6.52 3.65 14.30
CA ASN A 196 -6.92 4.38 13.08
C ASN A 196 -7.07 3.45 11.86
N VAL A 197 -6.18 2.46 11.72
CA VAL A 197 -6.23 1.43 10.67
C VAL A 197 -7.49 0.58 10.85
N LEU A 198 -7.71 0.04 12.06
CA LEU A 198 -8.89 -0.79 12.38
C LEU A 198 -10.21 -0.05 12.23
N ALA A 199 -10.21 1.26 12.51
CA ALA A 199 -11.42 2.08 12.46
C ALA A 199 -11.84 2.48 11.03
N SER A 200 -10.88 2.60 10.11
CA SER A 200 -11.11 3.29 8.83
C SER A 200 -10.71 2.51 7.59
N GLU A 201 -9.68 1.65 7.65
CA GLU A 201 -9.23 0.94 6.47
C GLU A 201 -10.07 -0.34 6.24
N PRO A 202 -10.27 -0.78 4.97
CA PRO A 202 -11.16 -1.89 4.67
C PRO A 202 -10.62 -3.19 5.26
N LYS A 203 -11.44 -3.86 6.07
CA LYS A 203 -11.06 -5.11 6.74
C LYS A 203 -10.60 -6.19 5.79
N MET A 204 -11.20 -6.26 4.59
CA MET A 204 -10.81 -7.20 3.55
C MET A 204 -9.41 -6.98 2.99
N ALA A 205 -8.84 -5.78 3.17
CA ALA A 205 -7.47 -5.48 2.79
C ALA A 205 -6.46 -5.73 3.91
N LEU A 206 -6.92 -6.04 5.12
CA LEU A 206 -6.09 -6.24 6.31
C LEU A 206 -6.01 -7.70 6.72
N PHE A 207 -7.18 -8.36 6.87
CA PHE A 207 -7.29 -9.66 7.52
C PHE A 207 -7.48 -10.79 6.52
N ALA A 208 -6.80 -11.91 6.80
CA ALA A 208 -7.00 -13.16 6.08
C ALA A 208 -7.04 -14.35 7.05
N ASP A 209 -7.77 -15.38 6.64
CA ASP A 209 -7.86 -16.65 7.35
C ASP A 209 -6.51 -17.41 7.33
N GLU A 210 -6.46 -18.57 8.00
CA GLU A 210 -5.28 -19.43 8.07
C GLU A 210 -4.02 -18.68 8.58
N GLU A 211 -4.17 -17.94 9.67
CA GLU A 211 -3.10 -17.12 10.26
C GLU A 211 -2.53 -16.09 9.26
N GLY A 212 -3.39 -15.56 8.37
CA GLY A 212 -3.02 -14.59 7.34
C GLY A 212 -2.43 -15.21 6.07
N LEU A 213 -2.46 -16.53 5.91
CA LEU A 213 -1.84 -17.23 4.78
C LEU A 213 -2.82 -17.63 3.66
N ALA A 214 -4.13 -17.48 3.84
CA ALA A 214 -5.13 -18.01 2.93
C ALA A 214 -4.94 -17.52 1.48
N ILE A 215 -4.76 -16.21 1.27
CA ILE A 215 -4.61 -15.66 -0.08
C ILE A 215 -3.29 -16.05 -0.72
N TYR A 216 -2.20 -16.07 0.06
CA TYR A 216 -0.90 -16.57 -0.44
C TYR A 216 -1.01 -18.01 -0.93
N ARG A 217 -1.71 -18.89 -0.17
CA ARG A 217 -1.91 -20.29 -0.54
C ARG A 217 -2.66 -20.39 -1.86
N GLN A 218 -3.76 -19.66 -2.01
CA GLN A 218 -4.54 -19.64 -3.26
C GLN A 218 -3.66 -19.19 -4.45
N ILE A 219 -2.85 -18.13 -4.28
CA ILE A 219 -1.96 -17.68 -5.33
C ILE A 219 -0.91 -18.77 -5.66
N ILE A 220 -0.25 -19.33 -4.66
CA ILE A 220 0.84 -20.30 -4.85
C ILE A 220 0.35 -21.59 -5.51
N GLU A 221 -0.82 -22.10 -5.13
CA GLU A 221 -1.40 -23.33 -5.66
C GLU A 221 -1.77 -23.25 -7.14
N GLU A 222 -2.04 -22.04 -7.64
CA GLU A 222 -2.49 -21.85 -9.03
C GLU A 222 -1.47 -21.14 -9.92
N ALA A 223 -0.46 -20.46 -9.34
CA ALA A 223 0.46 -19.59 -10.08
C ALA A 223 1.19 -20.29 -11.24
N ASP A 224 1.47 -21.58 -11.13
CA ASP A 224 2.14 -22.38 -12.20
C ASP A 224 1.39 -22.28 -13.53
N LYS A 225 0.04 -22.19 -13.51
CA LYS A 225 -0.79 -22.08 -14.71
C LYS A 225 -0.66 -20.71 -15.40
N TYR A 226 -0.22 -19.70 -14.66
CA TYR A 226 -0.19 -18.31 -15.11
C TYR A 226 1.22 -17.72 -15.22
N LEU A 227 2.24 -18.44 -14.78
CA LEU A 227 3.63 -18.04 -14.93
C LEU A 227 4.20 -18.50 -16.29
N THR A 228 5.05 -17.66 -16.88
CA THR A 228 5.96 -18.14 -17.94
C THR A 228 6.99 -19.10 -17.34
N PRO A 229 7.70 -19.93 -18.14
CA PRO A 229 8.70 -20.87 -17.62
C PRO A 229 9.77 -20.22 -16.71
N SER A 230 10.16 -18.99 -17.02
CA SER A 230 11.08 -18.19 -16.20
C SER A 230 10.36 -17.16 -15.30
N GLY A 231 9.06 -17.33 -15.12
CA GLY A 231 8.24 -16.41 -14.34
C GLY A 231 8.61 -16.40 -12.86
N LYS A 232 8.38 -15.26 -12.23
CA LYS A 232 8.74 -14.96 -10.84
C LYS A 232 7.52 -14.57 -10.04
N LEU A 233 7.54 -14.90 -8.73
CA LEU A 233 6.56 -14.44 -7.76
C LEU A 233 7.24 -13.48 -6.77
N TYR A 234 6.57 -12.38 -6.47
CA TYR A 234 6.97 -11.42 -5.46
C TYR A 234 5.81 -11.17 -4.49
N PHE A 235 6.05 -11.35 -3.20
CA PHE A 235 5.07 -11.09 -2.16
C PHE A 235 5.62 -10.09 -1.14
N GLU A 236 4.79 -9.12 -0.74
CA GLU A 236 4.93 -8.49 0.56
C GLU A 236 4.31 -9.41 1.60
N ILE A 237 4.89 -9.48 2.81
CA ILE A 237 4.48 -10.42 3.85
C ILE A 237 4.47 -9.75 5.24
N GLY A 238 3.69 -10.33 6.15
CA GLY A 238 3.84 -10.06 7.57
C GLY A 238 5.18 -10.63 8.10
N TYR A 239 5.81 -9.93 9.03
CA TYR A 239 7.17 -10.26 9.51
C TYR A 239 7.32 -11.65 10.14
N LYS A 240 6.22 -12.29 10.53
CA LYS A 240 6.19 -13.65 11.11
C LYS A 240 6.10 -14.76 10.06
N GLN A 241 5.73 -14.45 8.80
CA GLN A 241 5.27 -15.42 7.80
C GLN A 241 6.37 -15.94 6.86
N GLY A 242 7.58 -15.38 6.93
CA GLY A 242 8.63 -15.66 5.95
C GLY A 242 8.98 -17.13 5.77
N GLN A 243 9.10 -17.89 6.87
CA GLN A 243 9.48 -19.32 6.81
C GLN A 243 8.34 -20.21 6.31
N ASP A 244 7.09 -19.93 6.69
CA ASP A 244 5.91 -20.68 6.25
C ASP A 244 5.71 -20.53 4.75
N LEU A 245 5.80 -19.30 4.24
CA LEU A 245 5.69 -19.01 2.80
C LEU A 245 6.85 -19.58 2.02
N LYS A 246 8.08 -19.54 2.56
CA LYS A 246 9.23 -20.22 1.95
C LYS A 246 8.99 -21.71 1.84
N GLY A 247 8.48 -22.36 2.88
CA GLY A 247 8.13 -23.79 2.87
C GLY A 247 7.06 -24.11 1.84
N LEU A 248 6.00 -23.32 1.78
CA LEU A 248 4.89 -23.49 0.85
C LEU A 248 5.35 -23.35 -0.61
N LEU A 249 6.10 -22.29 -0.93
CA LEU A 249 6.67 -22.07 -2.27
C LEU A 249 7.64 -23.19 -2.68
N SER A 250 8.51 -23.63 -1.78
CA SER A 250 9.46 -24.71 -2.09
C SER A 250 8.77 -26.06 -2.33
N LEU A 251 7.59 -26.28 -1.75
CA LEU A 251 6.78 -27.47 -2.01
C LEU A 251 6.15 -27.45 -3.40
N HIS A 252 5.61 -26.31 -3.83
CA HIS A 252 4.92 -26.18 -5.10
C HIS A 252 5.87 -25.93 -6.29
N PHE A 253 7.02 -25.31 -6.03
CA PHE A 253 8.04 -24.96 -7.02
C PHE A 253 9.42 -25.50 -6.62
N PRO A 254 9.61 -26.84 -6.60
CA PRO A 254 10.85 -27.46 -6.07
C PRO A 254 12.11 -27.10 -6.86
N ASP A 255 11.95 -26.73 -8.14
CA ASP A 255 13.07 -26.36 -9.03
C ASP A 255 13.38 -24.85 -9.02
N LYS A 256 12.65 -24.06 -8.23
CA LYS A 256 12.83 -22.62 -8.13
C LYS A 256 13.55 -22.25 -6.84
N ARG A 257 14.27 -21.14 -6.86
CA ARG A 257 14.87 -20.55 -5.67
C ARG A 257 13.81 -19.73 -4.92
N VAL A 258 13.76 -19.88 -3.59
CA VAL A 258 12.90 -19.05 -2.73
C VAL A 258 13.74 -18.28 -1.71
N ARG A 259 13.57 -16.97 -1.70
CA ARG A 259 14.28 -16.04 -0.81
C ARG A 259 13.30 -15.30 0.09
N VAL A 260 13.66 -15.18 1.37
CA VAL A 260 13.00 -14.27 2.31
C VAL A 260 13.90 -13.06 2.49
N LEU A 261 13.38 -11.87 2.26
CA LEU A 261 14.14 -10.61 2.29
C LEU A 261 13.59 -9.71 3.40
N LYS A 262 14.49 -8.92 3.97
CA LYS A 262 14.19 -7.99 5.05
C LYS A 262 14.00 -6.59 4.51
N ASP A 263 13.13 -5.83 5.19
CA ASP A 263 13.00 -4.39 4.99
C ASP A 263 14.17 -3.61 5.63
N GLN A 264 14.18 -2.30 5.44
CA GLN A 264 15.18 -1.39 6.02
C GLN A 264 15.22 -1.43 7.55
N PHE A 265 14.17 -1.93 8.21
CA PHE A 265 14.10 -2.09 9.67
C PHE A 265 14.57 -3.47 10.14
N GLY A 266 14.97 -4.35 9.22
CA GLY A 266 15.47 -5.69 9.52
C GLY A 266 14.41 -6.74 9.79
N GLN A 267 13.13 -6.46 9.49
CA GLN A 267 12.04 -7.41 9.58
C GLN A 267 11.85 -8.16 8.25
N ASP A 268 11.46 -9.43 8.31
CA ASP A 268 11.06 -10.17 7.11
C ASP A 268 9.88 -9.45 6.47
N ARG A 269 10.02 -9.04 5.21
CA ARG A 269 9.01 -8.22 4.51
C ARG A 269 8.66 -8.70 3.12
N MET A 270 9.55 -9.41 2.47
CA MET A 270 9.33 -9.87 1.10
C MET A 270 9.69 -11.33 0.96
N VAL A 271 8.91 -12.06 0.17
CA VAL A 271 9.26 -13.40 -0.31
C VAL A 271 9.30 -13.38 -1.82
N VAL A 272 10.37 -13.90 -2.37
CA VAL A 272 10.58 -13.97 -3.83
C VAL A 272 10.85 -15.40 -4.24
N MET A 273 10.14 -15.85 -5.28
CA MET A 273 10.42 -17.10 -5.99
C MET A 273 10.88 -16.76 -7.41
N ASP A 274 12.07 -17.25 -7.77
CA ASP A 274 12.71 -17.00 -9.06
C ASP A 274 13.54 -18.21 -9.52
N ASP A 275 14.17 -18.10 -10.69
CA ASP A 275 15.13 -19.09 -11.15
C ASP A 275 16.46 -18.96 -10.39
N GLU A 276 17.06 -20.09 -10.05
CA GLU A 276 18.44 -20.11 -9.57
C GLU A 276 19.39 -19.67 -10.69
N LYS A 277 20.25 -18.69 -10.40
CA LYS A 277 21.32 -18.26 -11.32
C LYS A 277 22.67 -18.73 -10.84
#